data_7e118e0d9748a639ca0bf341101eefdf
#
_entry.id   7e118e0d9748a639ca0bf341101eefdf
#
_cell.length_a   1.000
_cell.length_b   1.000
_cell.length_c   1.000
_cell.angle_alpha   90.00
_cell.angle_beta   90.00
_cell.angle_gamma   90.00
#
_symmetry.space_group_name_H-M   'P 1'
#
loop_
_entity.id
_entity.type
_entity.pdbx_description
1 polymer ?
#
loop_
_entity_poly.entity_id
_entity_poly.type
_entity_poly.pdbx_seq_one_letter_code
_entity_poly.pdbx_strand_id
1 'polypeptide(L)'
;MQAVADASPRVIGPFALPELSVRGAPLNYVIVANPEFLGPVALEELKLAMALLRDPDTPAEVAAEIIATAPPFTWMGACVHGGEKSGTDASLRMLYELADRTDCAASQIIDNQVLIIFPNQNPDGRDDASRRNANGFDMNRDWFAGTQPETRGKLAVLNEYPPVMFMDIHEMGGTQYFFPPNADPYYHEVSNASVGYMNDLYGPAMAAEFERQGIPFFTSATFDLFYAGYGDTAPTLGWNGAGMTFEQGSASPFPTKVYNQWLASWMSASAAGMQREQVLAEWHGAYVEAARQGADGLLQPNQVFNPGNEVEFEVPDITVRQYFMMNDPAKAGEIATVLARLAIVGIKVAILIVPLEVPDFVPYGRSPMVTTMPVGTYVISMAQGDKHFIQTCLNEGSYTPFEYFYDLTGWSAMILQNVPGGFSASELSDEMQAITLTAKDAAKDGKFARDLP
;
A
#
# COMPACT_ATOMS: atom_id res chain seq x y z
N MET A 1 -6.05 22.85 -10.44
CA MET A 1 -6.79 22.32 -9.28
C MET A 1 -7.58 23.42 -8.57
N GLN A 2 -6.95 24.50 -8.07
CA GLN A 2 -7.64 25.56 -7.32
C GLN A 2 -8.90 26.09 -8.02
N ALA A 3 -8.79 26.50 -9.30
CA ALA A 3 -9.93 27.03 -10.05
C ALA A 3 -11.13 26.06 -10.17
N VAL A 4 -10.85 24.75 -10.18
CA VAL A 4 -11.90 23.72 -10.20
C VAL A 4 -12.53 23.58 -8.82
N ALA A 5 -11.74 23.59 -7.76
CA ALA A 5 -12.24 23.54 -6.39
C ALA A 5 -13.08 24.78 -6.04
N ASP A 6 -12.67 25.96 -6.52
CA ASP A 6 -13.45 27.19 -6.32
C ASP A 6 -14.80 27.19 -7.08
N ALA A 7 -14.89 26.41 -8.17
CA ALA A 7 -16.04 26.37 -9.05
C ALA A 7 -17.04 25.24 -8.76
N SER A 8 -16.62 24.17 -8.07
CA SER A 8 -17.44 22.98 -7.87
C SER A 8 -17.48 22.54 -6.40
N PRO A 9 -18.68 22.36 -5.81
CA PRO A 9 -18.81 21.86 -4.45
C PRO A 9 -18.40 20.38 -4.31
N ARG A 10 -18.12 19.67 -5.42
CA ARG A 10 -17.66 18.27 -5.45
C ARG A 10 -16.16 18.13 -5.25
N VAL A 11 -15.44 19.24 -5.11
CA VAL A 11 -13.98 19.25 -5.02
C VAL A 11 -13.55 20.09 -3.83
N ILE A 12 -12.66 19.56 -3.01
CA ILE A 12 -12.00 20.31 -1.95
C ILE A 12 -10.47 20.22 -2.10
N GLY A 13 -9.79 21.24 -1.60
CA GLY A 13 -8.35 21.42 -1.77
C GLY A 13 -8.04 22.56 -2.75
N PRO A 14 -6.85 22.61 -3.39
CA PRO A 14 -5.76 21.64 -3.21
C PRO A 14 -5.16 21.70 -1.80
N PHE A 15 -4.86 20.53 -1.28
CA PHE A 15 -4.12 20.34 -0.04
C PHE A 15 -2.67 20.02 -0.36
N ALA A 16 -1.75 20.55 0.42
CA ALA A 16 -0.34 20.21 0.32
C ALA A 16 -0.03 18.99 1.19
N LEU A 17 0.88 18.11 0.72
CA LEU A 17 1.47 17.10 1.58
C LEU A 17 2.24 17.76 2.74
N PRO A 18 2.44 17.04 3.86
CA PRO A 18 3.15 17.61 5.02
C PRO A 18 4.64 17.89 4.76
N GLU A 19 5.21 17.31 3.71
CA GLU A 19 6.59 17.56 3.28
C GLU A 19 6.63 18.18 1.88
N LEU A 20 7.62 19.03 1.64
CA LEU A 20 7.91 19.63 0.34
C LEU A 20 8.83 18.69 -0.46
N SER A 21 8.93 18.89 -1.77
CA SER A 21 9.97 18.23 -2.58
C SER A 21 11.37 18.66 -2.12
N VAL A 22 12.39 17.95 -2.59
CA VAL A 22 13.79 18.28 -2.28
C VAL A 22 14.13 19.74 -2.59
N ARG A 23 13.58 20.31 -3.68
CA ARG A 23 13.78 21.72 -4.05
C ARG A 23 12.79 22.69 -3.44
N GLY A 24 11.90 22.21 -2.56
CA GLY A 24 10.94 23.04 -1.85
C GLY A 24 9.63 23.30 -2.58
N ALA A 25 9.31 22.54 -3.63
CA ALA A 25 8.02 22.62 -4.29
C ALA A 25 6.93 21.92 -3.46
N PRO A 26 5.71 22.47 -3.36
CA PRO A 26 4.59 21.79 -2.71
C PRO A 26 4.08 20.65 -3.59
N LEU A 27 3.75 19.53 -2.94
CA LEU A 27 3.07 18.41 -3.57
C LEU A 27 1.59 18.49 -3.21
N ASN A 28 0.73 18.69 -4.20
CA ASN A 28 -0.66 18.99 -3.96
C ASN A 28 -1.59 17.89 -4.47
N TYR A 29 -2.62 17.59 -3.68
CA TYR A 29 -3.72 16.71 -4.05
C TYR A 29 -5.08 17.40 -3.84
N VAL A 30 -6.11 16.86 -4.46
CA VAL A 30 -7.50 17.26 -4.25
C VAL A 30 -8.33 16.04 -3.91
N ILE A 31 -9.46 16.27 -3.23
CA ILE A 31 -10.43 15.23 -2.90
C ILE A 31 -11.71 15.54 -3.68
N VAL A 32 -12.25 14.51 -4.34
CA VAL A 32 -13.44 14.60 -5.20
C VAL A 32 -14.47 13.58 -4.74
N ALA A 33 -15.68 14.04 -4.43
CA ALA A 33 -16.80 13.17 -4.06
C ALA A 33 -18.13 13.94 -4.12
N ASN A 34 -19.22 13.27 -3.75
CA ASN A 34 -20.46 13.95 -3.44
C ASN A 34 -20.23 14.97 -2.30
N PRO A 35 -20.76 16.20 -2.38
CA PRO A 35 -20.57 17.24 -1.37
C PRO A 35 -20.92 16.81 0.06
N GLU A 36 -21.84 15.87 0.24
CA GLU A 36 -22.19 15.34 1.57
C GLU A 36 -21.01 14.67 2.30
N PHE A 37 -20.05 14.11 1.56
CA PHE A 37 -18.86 13.45 2.10
C PHE A 37 -17.68 14.40 2.32
N LEU A 38 -17.74 15.62 1.79
CA LEU A 38 -16.60 16.55 1.75
C LEU A 38 -16.56 17.54 2.91
N GLY A 39 -17.59 17.56 3.75
CA GLY A 39 -17.57 18.38 4.97
C GLY A 39 -16.50 17.88 5.95
N PRO A 40 -15.87 18.78 6.74
CA PRO A 40 -14.80 18.38 7.66
C PRO A 40 -15.25 17.33 8.67
N VAL A 41 -16.50 17.37 9.13
CA VAL A 41 -17.07 16.34 10.03
C VAL A 41 -17.26 15.02 9.30
N ALA A 42 -17.86 15.04 8.10
CA ALA A 42 -18.08 13.84 7.31
C ALA A 42 -16.76 13.13 6.93
N LEU A 43 -15.72 13.88 6.56
CA LEU A 43 -14.41 13.29 6.27
C LEU A 43 -13.78 12.65 7.48
N GLU A 44 -13.85 13.26 8.67
CA GLU A 44 -13.34 12.65 9.89
C GLU A 44 -14.13 11.38 10.27
N GLU A 45 -15.46 11.38 10.11
CA GLU A 45 -16.29 10.21 10.31
C GLU A 45 -15.92 9.08 9.34
N LEU A 46 -15.65 9.39 8.07
CA LEU A 46 -15.20 8.41 7.08
C LEU A 46 -13.80 7.84 7.43
N LYS A 47 -12.87 8.69 7.88
CA LYS A 47 -11.56 8.21 8.34
C LYS A 47 -11.70 7.23 9.50
N LEU A 48 -12.57 7.53 10.46
CA LEU A 48 -12.87 6.63 11.59
C LEU A 48 -13.53 5.33 11.11
N ALA A 49 -14.48 5.42 10.18
CA ALA A 49 -15.12 4.24 9.59
C ALA A 49 -14.10 3.32 8.89
N MET A 50 -13.20 3.90 8.08
CA MET A 50 -12.13 3.12 7.44
C MET A 50 -11.13 2.54 8.46
N ALA A 51 -10.84 3.25 9.54
CA ALA A 51 -10.00 2.71 10.62
C ALA A 51 -10.66 1.53 11.31
N LEU A 52 -11.98 1.57 11.54
CA LEU A 52 -12.75 0.44 12.08
C LEU A 52 -12.75 -0.75 11.14
N LEU A 53 -12.92 -0.55 9.83
CA LEU A 53 -12.84 -1.65 8.85
C LEU A 53 -11.45 -2.28 8.75
N ARG A 54 -10.39 -1.55 9.10
CA ARG A 54 -9.02 -2.10 9.19
C ARG A 54 -8.75 -2.85 10.50
N ASP A 55 -9.56 -2.65 11.51
CA ASP A 55 -9.45 -3.37 12.77
C ASP A 55 -10.17 -4.73 12.68
N PRO A 56 -9.44 -5.86 12.72
CA PRO A 56 -10.05 -7.19 12.66
C PRO A 56 -10.96 -7.51 13.83
N ASP A 57 -10.87 -6.77 14.94
CA ASP A 57 -11.68 -6.95 16.13
C ASP A 57 -12.98 -6.12 16.10
N THR A 58 -13.23 -5.38 15.01
CA THR A 58 -14.47 -4.62 14.85
C THR A 58 -15.69 -5.57 14.83
N PRO A 59 -16.72 -5.34 15.67
CA PRO A 59 -17.92 -6.17 15.69
C PRO A 59 -18.57 -6.25 14.31
N ALA A 60 -19.03 -7.45 13.92
CA ALA A 60 -19.56 -7.72 12.58
C ALA A 60 -20.74 -6.82 12.20
N GLU A 61 -21.61 -6.48 13.17
CA GLU A 61 -22.73 -5.57 12.96
C GLU A 61 -22.28 -4.13 12.67
N VAL A 62 -21.20 -3.67 13.32
CA VAL A 62 -20.61 -2.34 13.08
C VAL A 62 -19.96 -2.32 11.71
N ALA A 63 -19.18 -3.35 11.37
CA ALA A 63 -18.56 -3.47 10.05
C ALA A 63 -19.64 -3.48 8.94
N ALA A 64 -20.72 -4.25 9.11
CA ALA A 64 -21.80 -4.32 8.14
C ALA A 64 -22.52 -2.97 7.94
N GLU A 65 -22.73 -2.19 8.99
CA GLU A 65 -23.31 -0.85 8.89
C GLU A 65 -22.38 0.11 8.12
N ILE A 66 -21.08 0.08 8.40
CA ILE A 66 -20.09 0.90 7.67
C ILE A 66 -20.06 0.50 6.20
N ILE A 67 -19.99 -0.79 5.89
CA ILE A 67 -19.96 -1.31 4.51
C ILE A 67 -21.19 -0.88 3.72
N ALA A 68 -22.36 -0.89 4.35
CA ALA A 68 -23.62 -0.49 3.70
C ALA A 68 -23.68 1.01 3.40
N THR A 69 -23.00 1.86 4.17
CA THR A 69 -23.22 3.32 4.14
C THR A 69 -22.02 4.15 3.70
N ALA A 70 -20.79 3.72 4.02
CA ALA A 70 -19.59 4.51 3.78
C ALA A 70 -19.06 4.37 2.34
N PRO A 71 -18.56 5.45 1.72
CA PRO A 71 -17.78 5.39 0.49
C PRO A 71 -16.30 5.04 0.82
N PRO A 72 -15.63 4.18 0.03
CA PRO A 72 -14.20 3.91 0.17
C PRO A 72 -13.34 5.10 -0.26
N PHE A 73 -12.12 5.17 0.26
CA PHE A 73 -11.08 6.03 -0.30
C PHE A 73 -10.39 5.33 -1.47
N THR A 74 -10.37 6.00 -2.62
CA THR A 74 -9.68 5.55 -3.83
C THR A 74 -8.70 6.62 -4.29
N TRP A 75 -7.62 6.22 -4.97
CA TRP A 75 -6.53 7.11 -5.32
C TRP A 75 -6.17 7.05 -6.80
N MET A 76 -5.84 8.21 -7.35
CA MET A 76 -5.20 8.37 -8.65
C MET A 76 -3.88 9.13 -8.45
N GLY A 77 -2.76 8.41 -8.48
CA GLY A 77 -1.42 8.96 -8.35
C GLY A 77 -0.67 8.96 -9.67
N ALA A 78 -0.10 10.10 -10.08
CA ALA A 78 0.60 10.22 -11.35
C ALA A 78 1.96 10.88 -11.21
N CYS A 79 2.82 10.69 -12.22
CA CYS A 79 4.09 11.39 -12.36
C CYS A 79 5.07 11.15 -11.18
N VAL A 80 5.11 9.94 -10.63
CA VAL A 80 6.17 9.54 -9.69
C VAL A 80 7.52 9.53 -10.41
N HIS A 81 7.53 9.14 -11.69
CA HIS A 81 8.62 9.39 -12.61
C HIS A 81 8.34 10.69 -13.39
N GLY A 82 9.15 11.72 -13.15
CA GLY A 82 8.86 13.08 -13.63
C GLY A 82 8.82 13.24 -15.16
N GLY A 83 9.44 12.33 -15.91
CA GLY A 83 9.36 12.30 -17.38
C GLY A 83 8.03 11.81 -17.95
N GLU A 84 7.22 11.10 -17.14
CA GLU A 84 5.98 10.43 -17.52
C GLU A 84 4.77 11.38 -17.32
N LYS A 85 4.58 12.29 -18.26
CA LYS A 85 3.73 13.49 -18.05
C LYS A 85 2.25 13.30 -18.36
N SER A 86 1.86 12.29 -19.13
CA SER A 86 0.47 12.13 -19.59
C SER A 86 -0.50 11.84 -18.45
N GLY A 87 -0.04 11.13 -17.41
CA GLY A 87 -0.84 10.84 -16.22
C GLY A 87 -1.28 12.10 -15.45
N THR A 88 -0.41 13.14 -15.39
CA THR A 88 -0.79 14.43 -14.80
C THR A 88 -1.97 15.06 -15.54
N ASP A 89 -1.91 15.12 -16.86
CA ASP A 89 -2.96 15.75 -17.65
C ASP A 89 -4.24 14.90 -17.64
N ALA A 90 -4.13 13.57 -17.60
CA ALA A 90 -5.24 12.66 -17.41
C ALA A 90 -5.91 12.86 -16.04
N SER A 91 -5.12 13.08 -14.99
CA SER A 91 -5.63 13.38 -13.63
C SER A 91 -6.40 14.71 -13.60
N LEU A 92 -5.91 15.73 -14.28
CA LEU A 92 -6.60 17.02 -14.38
C LEU A 92 -7.89 16.91 -15.21
N ARG A 93 -7.89 16.07 -16.25
CA ARG A 93 -9.11 15.76 -17.01
C ARG A 93 -10.13 15.02 -16.13
N MET A 94 -9.70 14.00 -15.39
CA MET A 94 -10.55 13.28 -14.44
C MET A 94 -11.20 14.23 -13.44
N LEU A 95 -10.38 15.10 -12.82
CA LEU A 95 -10.84 16.14 -11.91
C LEU A 95 -11.91 17.05 -12.53
N TYR A 96 -11.64 17.57 -13.74
CA TYR A 96 -12.57 18.48 -14.42
C TYR A 96 -13.90 17.79 -14.74
N GLU A 97 -13.85 16.57 -15.31
CA GLU A 97 -15.07 15.85 -15.68
C GLU A 97 -15.92 15.47 -14.46
N LEU A 98 -15.33 15.03 -13.36
CA LEU A 98 -16.06 14.71 -12.13
C LEU A 98 -16.63 15.96 -11.43
N ALA A 99 -15.93 17.08 -11.55
CA ALA A 99 -16.40 18.35 -11.00
C ALA A 99 -17.61 18.94 -11.76
N ASP A 100 -17.69 18.71 -13.08
CA ASP A 100 -18.64 19.37 -13.99
C ASP A 100 -19.79 18.46 -14.43
N ARG A 101 -19.51 17.18 -14.75
CA ARG A 101 -20.50 16.26 -15.33
C ARG A 101 -21.60 15.91 -14.32
N THR A 102 -22.84 15.86 -14.82
CA THR A 102 -24.06 15.52 -14.05
C THR A 102 -24.77 14.26 -14.56
N ASP A 103 -24.14 13.53 -15.48
CA ASP A 103 -24.69 12.29 -15.98
C ASP A 103 -24.49 11.11 -15.00
N CYS A 104 -25.20 10.01 -15.26
CA CYS A 104 -25.16 8.83 -14.40
C CYS A 104 -23.74 8.24 -14.23
N ALA A 105 -22.85 8.36 -15.24
CA ALA A 105 -21.52 7.80 -15.16
C ALA A 105 -20.64 8.57 -14.17
N ALA A 106 -20.75 9.89 -14.15
CA ALA A 106 -20.04 10.71 -13.15
C ALA A 106 -20.64 10.52 -11.75
N SER A 107 -21.99 10.52 -11.64
CA SER A 107 -22.69 10.27 -10.37
C SER A 107 -22.30 8.91 -9.77
N GLN A 108 -22.20 7.85 -10.59
CA GLN A 108 -21.78 6.54 -10.13
C GLN A 108 -20.42 6.56 -9.42
N ILE A 109 -19.52 7.43 -9.85
CA ILE A 109 -18.20 7.56 -9.22
C ILE A 109 -18.31 8.39 -7.94
N ILE A 110 -18.83 9.62 -8.03
CA ILE A 110 -18.78 10.57 -6.91
C ILE A 110 -19.72 10.24 -5.75
N ASP A 111 -20.83 9.55 -6.00
CA ASP A 111 -21.81 9.19 -4.97
C ASP A 111 -21.40 7.91 -4.20
N ASN A 112 -20.40 7.17 -4.71
CA ASN A 112 -20.03 5.86 -4.15
C ASN A 112 -18.57 5.74 -3.72
N GLN A 113 -17.76 6.77 -3.83
CA GLN A 113 -16.39 6.78 -3.36
C GLN A 113 -15.89 8.21 -3.13
N VAL A 114 -14.83 8.32 -2.34
CA VAL A 114 -14.05 9.54 -2.15
C VAL A 114 -12.73 9.38 -2.90
N LEU A 115 -12.58 10.04 -4.04
CA LEU A 115 -11.40 9.92 -4.90
C LEU A 115 -10.37 11.00 -4.57
N ILE A 116 -9.17 10.57 -4.20
CA ILE A 116 -8.02 11.43 -3.99
C ILE A 116 -7.23 11.48 -5.30
N ILE A 117 -7.08 12.66 -5.88
CA ILE A 117 -6.31 12.87 -7.11
C ILE A 117 -5.00 13.60 -6.77
N PHE A 118 -3.88 12.90 -7.00
CA PHE A 118 -2.53 13.39 -6.78
C PHE A 118 -1.76 13.43 -8.10
N PRO A 119 -1.88 14.52 -8.88
CA PRO A 119 -1.46 14.54 -10.29
C PRO A 119 0.04 14.66 -10.51
N ASN A 120 0.82 14.98 -9.48
CA ASN A 120 2.27 15.13 -9.61
C ASN A 120 3.00 14.75 -8.33
N GLN A 121 3.47 13.50 -8.29
CA GLN A 121 4.19 12.95 -7.14
C GLN A 121 5.67 13.34 -7.12
N ASN A 122 6.21 13.93 -8.22
CA ASN A 122 7.61 14.29 -8.40
C ASN A 122 7.75 15.63 -9.14
N PRO A 123 7.48 16.76 -8.48
CA PRO A 123 7.56 18.06 -9.13
C PRO A 123 8.96 18.38 -9.64
N ASP A 124 10.02 18.07 -8.90
CA ASP A 124 11.40 18.34 -9.30
C ASP A 124 11.80 17.51 -10.51
N GLY A 125 11.47 16.21 -10.52
CA GLY A 125 11.72 15.35 -11.67
C GLY A 125 10.89 15.74 -12.90
N ARG A 126 9.65 16.24 -12.69
CA ARG A 126 8.81 16.72 -13.78
C ARG A 126 9.42 17.95 -14.48
N ASP A 127 9.97 18.88 -13.71
CA ASP A 127 10.65 20.06 -14.25
C ASP A 127 11.89 19.68 -15.06
N ASP A 128 12.65 18.71 -14.57
CA ASP A 128 13.86 18.21 -15.22
C ASP A 128 13.58 17.16 -16.33
N ALA A 129 12.32 16.75 -16.53
CA ALA A 129 11.93 15.59 -17.34
C ALA A 129 12.71 14.32 -16.96
N SER A 130 12.99 14.15 -15.69
CA SER A 130 13.77 13.06 -15.11
C SER A 130 12.88 12.01 -14.47
N ARG A 131 13.25 10.73 -14.57
CA ARG A 131 12.63 9.65 -13.80
C ARG A 131 12.76 9.91 -12.29
N ARG A 132 13.91 10.41 -11.87
CA ARG A 132 14.31 10.54 -10.47
C ARG A 132 13.94 11.90 -9.88
N ASN A 133 13.86 11.98 -8.54
CA ASN A 133 13.73 13.26 -7.86
C ASN A 133 15.06 14.05 -7.87
N ALA A 134 15.08 15.24 -7.26
CA ALA A 134 16.28 16.09 -7.26
C ALA A 134 17.48 15.51 -6.48
N ASN A 135 17.27 14.55 -5.59
CA ASN A 135 18.34 13.79 -4.92
C ASN A 135 18.86 12.61 -5.78
N GLY A 136 18.28 12.35 -6.94
CA GLY A 136 18.64 11.24 -7.81
C GLY A 136 18.02 9.91 -7.41
N PHE A 137 17.01 9.89 -6.55
CA PHE A 137 16.30 8.68 -6.12
C PHE A 137 15.09 8.38 -7.02
N ASP A 138 14.90 7.10 -7.31
CA ASP A 138 13.66 6.59 -7.86
C ASP A 138 12.64 6.44 -6.73
N MET A 139 11.64 7.32 -6.70
CA MET A 139 10.65 7.32 -5.62
C MET A 139 9.66 6.15 -5.73
N ASN A 140 9.55 5.52 -6.91
CA ASN A 140 8.80 4.28 -7.05
C ASN A 140 9.58 3.04 -6.57
N ARG A 141 10.73 3.24 -5.92
CA ARG A 141 11.52 2.24 -5.19
C ARG A 141 11.70 2.60 -3.71
N ASP A 142 11.14 3.73 -3.28
CA ASP A 142 11.34 4.29 -1.93
C ASP A 142 10.14 4.09 -0.98
N TRP A 143 9.07 3.45 -1.42
CA TRP A 143 7.80 3.39 -0.68
C TRP A 143 7.96 2.85 0.73
N PHE A 144 8.70 1.75 0.94
CA PHE A 144 8.92 1.20 2.28
C PHE A 144 10.22 1.68 2.94
N ALA A 145 11.13 2.23 2.17
CA ALA A 145 12.32 2.86 2.72
C ALA A 145 11.99 4.25 3.31
N GLY A 146 11.09 5.00 2.66
CA GLY A 146 10.61 6.30 3.11
C GLY A 146 11.75 7.33 3.29
N THR A 147 12.79 7.24 2.43
CA THR A 147 13.98 8.08 2.59
C THR A 147 13.79 9.48 1.99
N GLN A 148 12.91 9.61 1.00
CA GLN A 148 12.68 10.87 0.30
C GLN A 148 11.49 11.63 0.91
N PRO A 149 11.56 12.96 0.97
CA PRO A 149 10.49 13.77 1.57
C PRO A 149 9.16 13.60 0.84
N GLU A 150 9.19 13.53 -0.50
CA GLU A 150 7.99 13.31 -1.31
C GLU A 150 7.29 12.01 -0.93
N THR A 151 8.07 10.94 -0.72
CA THR A 151 7.54 9.63 -0.31
C THR A 151 6.94 9.68 1.09
N ARG A 152 7.66 10.25 2.07
CA ARG A 152 7.15 10.36 3.45
C ARG A 152 5.87 11.18 3.52
N GLY A 153 5.82 12.30 2.79
CA GLY A 153 4.64 13.14 2.71
C GLY A 153 3.43 12.38 2.16
N LYS A 154 3.62 11.62 1.09
CA LYS A 154 2.59 10.77 0.48
C LYS A 154 2.10 9.69 1.44
N LEU A 155 3.00 8.93 2.06
CA LEU A 155 2.66 7.87 3.01
C LEU A 155 1.86 8.39 4.21
N ALA A 156 2.15 9.60 4.69
CA ALA A 156 1.39 10.22 5.76
C ALA A 156 -0.08 10.44 5.37
N VAL A 157 -0.34 10.89 4.14
CA VAL A 157 -1.70 11.12 3.64
C VAL A 157 -2.41 9.80 3.27
N LEU A 158 -1.68 8.78 2.78
CA LEU A 158 -2.23 7.44 2.58
C LEU A 158 -2.73 6.81 3.89
N ASN A 159 -2.07 7.08 5.02
CA ASN A 159 -2.56 6.63 6.32
C ASN A 159 -3.80 7.39 6.78
N GLU A 160 -3.94 8.63 6.38
CA GLU A 160 -5.12 9.45 6.67
C GLU A 160 -6.33 9.03 5.81
N TYR A 161 -6.08 8.66 4.55
CA TYR A 161 -7.07 8.21 3.58
C TYR A 161 -6.64 6.85 3.00
N PRO A 162 -6.77 5.76 3.76
CA PRO A 162 -6.24 4.45 3.38
C PRO A 162 -6.85 3.95 2.06
N PRO A 163 -6.01 3.61 1.06
CA PRO A 163 -6.50 3.28 -0.26
C PRO A 163 -7.12 1.88 -0.32
N VAL A 164 -8.37 1.80 -0.69
CA VAL A 164 -8.99 0.54 -1.12
C VAL A 164 -8.59 0.22 -2.57
N MET A 165 -8.34 1.26 -3.35
CA MET A 165 -7.79 1.19 -4.70
C MET A 165 -6.77 2.31 -4.90
N PHE A 166 -5.62 1.99 -5.51
CA PHE A 166 -4.62 2.97 -5.92
C PHE A 166 -4.21 2.75 -7.37
N MET A 167 -4.47 3.72 -8.22
CA MET A 167 -4.06 3.75 -9.62
C MET A 167 -2.72 4.47 -9.71
N ASP A 168 -1.62 3.73 -9.92
CA ASP A 168 -0.26 4.28 -10.12
C ASP A 168 0.01 4.44 -11.62
N ILE A 169 0.06 5.69 -12.09
CA ILE A 169 0.00 6.01 -13.51
C ILE A 169 1.37 6.32 -14.06
N HIS A 170 1.80 5.50 -15.01
CA HIS A 170 3.13 5.47 -15.61
C HIS A 170 3.14 5.53 -17.13
N GLU A 171 4.35 5.66 -17.71
CA GLU A 171 4.62 5.50 -19.14
C GLU A 171 5.80 4.55 -19.34
N MET A 172 5.62 3.54 -20.20
CA MET A 172 6.64 2.58 -20.61
C MET A 172 7.11 2.78 -22.07
N GLY A 173 8.01 1.95 -22.56
CA GLY A 173 8.35 1.88 -23.98
C GLY A 173 7.21 1.37 -24.86
N GLY A 174 7.25 1.63 -26.17
CA GLY A 174 6.26 1.14 -27.13
C GLY A 174 5.01 2.01 -27.28
N THR A 175 3.92 1.42 -27.80
CA THR A 175 2.67 2.10 -28.15
C THR A 175 1.43 1.53 -27.48
N GLN A 176 1.54 0.33 -26.90
CA GLN A 176 0.42 -0.34 -26.24
C GLN A 176 0.17 0.22 -24.85
N TYR A 177 -0.96 -0.13 -24.29
CA TYR A 177 -1.29 0.14 -22.90
C TYR A 177 -1.17 -1.15 -22.08
N PHE A 178 -0.67 -1.04 -20.85
CA PHE A 178 -0.68 -2.13 -19.88
C PHE A 178 -1.51 -1.74 -18.66
N PHE A 179 -2.28 -2.70 -18.19
CA PHE A 179 -2.92 -2.68 -16.87
C PHE A 179 -3.06 -4.12 -16.35
N PRO A 180 -3.09 -4.37 -15.02
CA PRO A 180 -3.40 -5.70 -14.50
C PRO A 180 -4.78 -6.14 -15.01
N PRO A 181 -5.14 -7.44 -15.18
CA PRO A 181 -5.13 -8.33 -14.03
C PRO A 181 -4.01 -9.36 -13.97
N ASN A 182 -3.37 -9.72 -15.03
CA ASN A 182 -2.48 -10.87 -15.04
C ASN A 182 -1.00 -10.48 -14.92
N ALA A 183 -0.70 -9.45 -14.15
CA ALA A 183 0.67 -9.13 -13.77
C ALA A 183 1.26 -10.27 -12.93
N ASP A 184 2.51 -10.61 -13.16
CA ASP A 184 3.05 -11.90 -12.78
C ASP A 184 4.52 -11.81 -12.39
N PRO A 185 4.96 -12.61 -11.45
CA PRO A 185 4.23 -13.32 -10.41
C PRO A 185 3.98 -12.44 -9.19
N TYR A 186 2.91 -12.72 -8.47
CA TYR A 186 2.64 -12.03 -7.22
C TYR A 186 3.57 -12.53 -6.12
N TYR A 187 4.01 -11.61 -5.27
CA TYR A 187 4.60 -11.98 -4.00
C TYR A 187 3.55 -12.74 -3.17
N HIS A 188 3.95 -13.88 -2.56
CA HIS A 188 2.97 -14.77 -1.90
C HIS A 188 2.20 -14.10 -0.76
N GLU A 189 2.76 -13.12 -0.09
CA GLU A 189 2.11 -12.39 1.03
C GLU A 189 1.19 -11.25 0.57
N VAL A 190 0.55 -11.38 -0.58
CA VAL A 190 -0.52 -10.49 -1.04
C VAL A 190 -1.88 -11.11 -0.70
N SER A 191 -2.83 -10.34 -0.20
CA SER A 191 -4.16 -10.85 0.14
C SER A 191 -4.91 -11.31 -1.11
N ASN A 192 -5.74 -12.37 -0.98
CA ASN A 192 -6.59 -12.84 -2.08
C ASN A 192 -7.57 -11.76 -2.56
N ALA A 193 -8.06 -10.91 -1.65
CA ALA A 193 -8.98 -9.84 -2.00
C ALA A 193 -8.32 -8.83 -2.94
N SER A 194 -7.09 -8.39 -2.64
CA SER A 194 -6.36 -7.43 -3.48
C SER A 194 -6.18 -7.94 -4.91
N VAL A 195 -5.87 -9.23 -5.05
CA VAL A 195 -5.72 -9.86 -6.36
C VAL A 195 -7.07 -10.07 -7.05
N GLY A 196 -8.08 -10.48 -6.28
CA GLY A 196 -9.45 -10.65 -6.78
C GLY A 196 -10.00 -9.35 -7.38
N TYR A 197 -9.77 -8.21 -6.77
CA TYR A 197 -10.19 -6.92 -7.33
C TYR A 197 -9.60 -6.67 -8.72
N MET A 198 -8.32 -6.97 -8.91
CA MET A 198 -7.65 -6.73 -10.18
C MET A 198 -8.13 -7.71 -11.25
N ASN A 199 -8.25 -8.99 -10.91
CA ASN A 199 -8.59 -10.05 -11.84
C ASN A 199 -10.07 -10.09 -12.22
N ASP A 200 -10.94 -9.83 -11.25
CA ASP A 200 -12.39 -10.10 -11.42
C ASP A 200 -13.21 -8.81 -11.55
N LEU A 201 -12.65 -7.65 -11.16
CA LEU A 201 -13.39 -6.40 -11.19
C LEU A 201 -12.71 -5.35 -12.09
N TYR A 202 -11.55 -4.82 -11.71
CA TYR A 202 -10.97 -3.67 -12.41
C TYR A 202 -10.40 -4.02 -13.78
N GLY A 203 -9.65 -5.11 -13.89
CA GLY A 203 -9.08 -5.57 -15.15
C GLY A 203 -10.12 -5.84 -16.21
N PRO A 204 -11.15 -6.67 -15.96
CA PRO A 204 -12.23 -6.90 -16.92
C PRO A 204 -12.99 -5.63 -17.32
N ALA A 205 -13.23 -4.70 -16.40
CA ALA A 205 -13.90 -3.43 -16.71
C ALA A 205 -13.08 -2.57 -17.69
N MET A 206 -11.78 -2.47 -17.48
CA MET A 206 -10.86 -1.75 -18.40
C MET A 206 -10.75 -2.49 -19.73
N ALA A 207 -10.54 -3.80 -19.73
CA ALA A 207 -10.37 -4.60 -20.92
C ALA A 207 -11.59 -4.49 -21.86
N ALA A 208 -12.79 -4.64 -21.34
CA ALA A 208 -14.01 -4.54 -22.11
C ALA A 208 -14.16 -3.18 -22.82
N GLU A 209 -13.77 -2.09 -22.16
CA GLU A 209 -13.88 -0.76 -22.76
C GLU A 209 -12.75 -0.49 -23.75
N PHE A 210 -11.52 -0.95 -23.49
CA PHE A 210 -10.40 -0.83 -24.43
C PHE A 210 -10.67 -1.65 -25.72
N GLU A 211 -11.20 -2.87 -25.58
CA GLU A 211 -11.65 -3.69 -26.72
C GLU A 211 -12.75 -3.00 -27.51
N ARG A 212 -13.77 -2.47 -26.83
CA ARG A 212 -14.88 -1.76 -27.48
C ARG A 212 -14.40 -0.59 -28.32
N GLN A 213 -13.33 0.09 -27.89
CA GLN A 213 -12.76 1.23 -28.60
C GLN A 213 -11.63 0.84 -29.58
N GLY A 214 -11.21 -0.40 -29.62
CA GLY A 214 -10.11 -0.87 -30.45
C GLY A 214 -8.75 -0.33 -30.03
N ILE A 215 -8.56 -0.03 -28.74
CA ILE A 215 -7.30 0.45 -28.17
C ILE A 215 -6.41 -0.75 -27.86
N PRO A 216 -5.19 -0.85 -28.41
CA PRO A 216 -4.29 -1.97 -28.14
C PRO A 216 -3.80 -1.96 -26.70
N PHE A 217 -3.94 -3.08 -26.00
CA PHE A 217 -3.46 -3.26 -24.64
C PHE A 217 -2.96 -4.69 -24.41
N PHE A 218 -2.31 -4.91 -23.30
CA PHE A 218 -1.97 -6.21 -22.76
C PHE A 218 -2.10 -6.21 -21.24
N THR A 219 -2.29 -7.39 -20.66
CA THR A 219 -2.56 -7.56 -19.22
C THR A 219 -1.66 -8.60 -18.57
N SER A 220 -0.79 -9.24 -19.36
CA SER A 220 0.11 -10.29 -18.88
C SER A 220 1.51 -10.01 -19.37
N ALA A 221 2.40 -9.69 -18.44
CA ALA A 221 3.83 -9.58 -18.66
C ALA A 221 4.52 -9.78 -17.33
N THR A 222 5.78 -10.18 -17.34
CA THR A 222 6.67 -10.17 -16.19
C THR A 222 7.00 -8.71 -15.85
N PHE A 223 5.99 -7.93 -15.46
CA PHE A 223 6.12 -6.50 -15.37
C PHE A 223 6.06 -6.00 -13.93
N ASP A 224 5.01 -6.34 -13.22
CA ASP A 224 4.84 -6.00 -11.82
C ASP A 224 4.84 -7.28 -10.99
N LEU A 225 5.83 -7.38 -10.13
CA LEU A 225 6.08 -8.60 -9.37
C LEU A 225 5.53 -8.52 -7.95
N PHE A 226 4.79 -7.48 -7.62
CA PHE A 226 4.31 -7.21 -6.28
C PHE A 226 5.39 -7.36 -5.20
N TYR A 227 6.58 -6.89 -5.51
CA TYR A 227 7.66 -6.78 -4.55
C TYR A 227 7.56 -5.49 -3.74
N ALA A 228 7.99 -5.56 -2.50
CA ALA A 228 8.04 -4.40 -1.63
C ALA A 228 8.77 -3.21 -2.28
N GLY A 229 8.14 -2.03 -2.27
CA GLY A 229 8.77 -0.80 -2.75
C GLY A 229 8.22 -0.20 -4.02
N TYR A 230 7.35 -0.91 -4.75
CA TYR A 230 6.66 -0.40 -5.93
C TYR A 230 5.33 0.28 -5.56
N GLY A 231 4.85 1.18 -6.44
CA GLY A 231 3.62 1.92 -6.23
C GLY A 231 2.33 1.10 -6.30
N ASP A 232 2.33 -0.04 -6.96
CA ASP A 232 1.25 -1.02 -6.95
C ASP A 232 1.33 -1.94 -5.73
N THR A 233 2.53 -2.34 -5.35
CA THR A 233 2.77 -3.25 -4.23
C THR A 233 2.53 -2.59 -2.88
N ALA A 234 2.91 -1.32 -2.72
CA ALA A 234 2.80 -0.65 -1.44
C ALA A 234 1.34 -0.53 -0.96
N PRO A 235 0.37 -0.06 -1.76
CA PRO A 235 -1.04 -0.09 -1.38
C PRO A 235 -1.58 -1.50 -1.14
N THR A 236 -1.12 -2.47 -1.91
CA THR A 236 -1.54 -3.88 -1.80
C THR A 236 -1.05 -4.52 -0.50
N LEU A 237 0.23 -4.39 -0.18
CA LEU A 237 0.81 -4.97 1.04
C LEU A 237 0.53 -4.13 2.29
N GLY A 238 0.51 -2.81 2.16
CA GLY A 238 0.37 -1.91 3.30
C GLY A 238 -1.06 -1.63 3.71
N TRP A 239 -2.01 -1.74 2.80
CA TRP A 239 -3.42 -1.41 3.08
C TRP A 239 -4.40 -2.44 2.54
N ASN A 240 -3.97 -3.62 2.13
CA ASN A 240 -4.81 -4.67 1.53
C ASN A 240 -5.71 -4.17 0.39
N GLY A 241 -5.33 -3.07 -0.26
CA GLY A 241 -6.06 -2.49 -1.38
C GLY A 241 -5.66 -3.06 -2.73
N ALA A 242 -6.33 -2.67 -3.79
CA ALA A 242 -5.90 -2.92 -5.15
C ALA A 242 -4.88 -1.86 -5.57
N GLY A 243 -3.59 -2.17 -5.50
CA GLY A 243 -2.54 -1.37 -6.12
C GLY A 243 -2.36 -1.78 -7.57
N MET A 244 -2.50 -0.84 -8.50
CA MET A 244 -2.46 -1.13 -9.94
C MET A 244 -1.51 -0.19 -10.66
N THR A 245 -0.52 -0.75 -11.35
CA THR A 245 0.30 0.02 -12.30
C THR A 245 -0.41 0.12 -13.64
N PHE A 246 -0.55 1.33 -14.14
CA PHE A 246 -1.01 1.63 -15.49
C PHE A 246 0.16 2.14 -16.31
N GLU A 247 0.46 1.48 -17.46
CA GLU A 247 1.60 1.82 -18.28
C GLU A 247 1.18 2.17 -19.70
N GLN A 248 1.27 3.44 -20.04
CA GLN A 248 1.00 3.91 -21.39
C GLN A 248 2.27 3.91 -22.24
N GLY A 249 2.22 3.29 -23.41
CA GLY A 249 3.32 3.33 -24.36
C GLY A 249 3.72 4.78 -24.75
N SER A 250 4.94 5.16 -24.43
CA SER A 250 5.45 6.54 -24.57
C SER A 250 5.60 7.01 -26.01
N ALA A 251 5.68 6.07 -26.98
CA ALA A 251 5.75 6.38 -28.40
C ALA A 251 4.39 6.78 -29.00
N SER A 252 3.28 6.65 -28.27
CA SER A 252 1.98 7.14 -28.69
C SER A 252 1.91 8.66 -28.69
N PRO A 253 1.08 9.30 -29.57
CA PRO A 253 0.83 10.73 -29.51
C PRO A 253 0.36 11.20 -28.14
N PHE A 254 0.80 12.36 -27.68
CA PHE A 254 0.51 12.82 -26.31
C PHE A 254 -1.01 12.91 -25.98
N PRO A 255 -1.89 13.39 -26.87
CA PRO A 255 -3.34 13.38 -26.60
C PRO A 255 -3.90 11.95 -26.44
N THR A 256 -3.39 10.97 -27.19
CA THR A 256 -3.77 9.56 -27.06
C THR A 256 -3.33 9.01 -25.71
N LYS A 257 -2.12 9.34 -25.27
CA LYS A 257 -1.62 8.94 -23.94
C LYS A 257 -2.55 9.47 -22.83
N VAL A 258 -2.85 10.74 -22.86
CA VAL A 258 -3.75 11.39 -21.88
C VAL A 258 -5.13 10.73 -21.90
N TYR A 259 -5.66 10.43 -23.10
CA TYR A 259 -6.96 9.78 -23.23
C TYR A 259 -6.98 8.39 -22.62
N ASN A 260 -6.02 7.56 -22.95
CA ASN A 260 -5.95 6.17 -22.47
C ASN A 260 -5.76 6.09 -20.95
N GLN A 261 -4.90 6.95 -20.39
CA GLN A 261 -4.70 7.06 -18.95
C GLN A 261 -5.99 7.49 -18.22
N TRP A 262 -6.69 8.48 -18.77
CA TRP A 262 -7.98 8.90 -18.26
C TRP A 262 -9.02 7.77 -18.36
N LEU A 263 -9.08 7.07 -19.50
CA LEU A 263 -10.06 6.01 -19.73
C LEU A 263 -9.88 4.85 -18.74
N ALA A 264 -8.66 4.35 -18.56
CA ALA A 264 -8.36 3.30 -17.60
C ALA A 264 -8.76 3.73 -16.18
N SER A 265 -8.40 4.95 -15.78
CA SER A 265 -8.75 5.48 -14.46
C SER A 265 -10.25 5.66 -14.26
N TRP A 266 -10.95 6.12 -15.31
CA TRP A 266 -12.41 6.27 -15.30
C TRP A 266 -13.11 4.91 -15.13
N MET A 267 -12.67 3.89 -15.87
CA MET A 267 -13.26 2.55 -15.80
C MET A 267 -13.02 1.89 -14.44
N SER A 268 -11.84 2.03 -13.88
CA SER A 268 -11.52 1.53 -12.54
C SER A 268 -12.37 2.22 -11.47
N ALA A 269 -12.47 3.55 -11.50
CA ALA A 269 -13.30 4.29 -10.56
C ALA A 269 -14.80 3.95 -10.72
N SER A 270 -15.28 3.75 -11.97
CA SER A 270 -16.66 3.34 -12.22
C SER A 270 -16.94 1.94 -11.64
N ALA A 271 -16.02 0.99 -11.81
CA ALA A 271 -16.15 -0.36 -11.27
C ALA A 271 -16.15 -0.35 -9.74
N ALA A 272 -15.26 0.43 -9.12
CA ALA A 272 -15.24 0.60 -7.67
C ALA A 272 -16.57 1.15 -7.13
N GLY A 273 -17.12 2.18 -7.77
CA GLY A 273 -18.40 2.77 -7.37
C GLY A 273 -19.58 1.82 -7.57
N MET A 274 -19.61 1.03 -8.64
CA MET A 274 -20.68 0.05 -8.89
C MET A 274 -20.69 -1.09 -7.87
N GLN A 275 -19.54 -1.48 -7.35
CA GLN A 275 -19.38 -2.61 -6.45
C GLN A 275 -18.91 -2.17 -5.05
N ARG A 276 -19.25 -0.94 -4.64
CA ARG A 276 -18.80 -0.31 -3.40
C ARG A 276 -18.89 -1.21 -2.17
N GLU A 277 -20.05 -1.81 -1.93
CA GLU A 277 -20.30 -2.66 -0.76
C GLU A 277 -19.46 -3.95 -0.81
N GLN A 278 -19.37 -4.58 -1.98
CA GLN A 278 -18.54 -5.77 -2.16
C GLN A 278 -17.06 -5.43 -1.90
N VAL A 279 -16.57 -4.35 -2.50
CA VAL A 279 -15.19 -3.89 -2.35
C VAL A 279 -14.84 -3.64 -0.87
N LEU A 280 -15.71 -2.95 -0.13
CA LEU A 280 -15.47 -2.72 1.30
C LEU A 280 -15.58 -3.99 2.14
N ALA A 281 -16.52 -4.90 1.81
CA ALA A 281 -16.67 -6.17 2.54
C ALA A 281 -15.42 -7.06 2.37
N GLU A 282 -14.92 -7.18 1.16
CA GLU A 282 -13.71 -7.95 0.87
C GLU A 282 -12.47 -7.30 1.47
N TRP A 283 -12.38 -5.97 1.45
CA TRP A 283 -11.30 -5.22 2.07
C TRP A 283 -11.24 -5.42 3.59
N HIS A 284 -12.37 -5.31 4.29
CA HIS A 284 -12.45 -5.65 5.72
C HIS A 284 -12.10 -7.13 5.95
N GLY A 285 -12.66 -8.03 5.13
CA GLY A 285 -12.39 -9.47 5.19
C GLY A 285 -10.90 -9.80 5.07
N ALA A 286 -10.14 -9.03 4.27
CA ALA A 286 -8.70 -9.20 4.12
C ALA A 286 -7.95 -8.95 5.44
N TYR A 287 -8.33 -7.92 6.22
CA TYR A 287 -7.73 -7.65 7.53
C TYR A 287 -8.09 -8.74 8.56
N VAL A 288 -9.34 -9.20 8.57
CA VAL A 288 -9.79 -10.29 9.45
C VAL A 288 -9.04 -11.59 9.15
N GLU A 289 -8.94 -11.95 7.87
CA GLU A 289 -8.22 -13.16 7.45
C GLU A 289 -6.72 -13.07 7.72
N ALA A 290 -6.09 -11.92 7.46
CA ALA A 290 -4.68 -11.70 7.77
C ALA A 290 -4.39 -11.88 9.27
N ALA A 291 -5.21 -11.31 10.14
CA ALA A 291 -5.06 -11.46 11.59
C ALA A 291 -5.25 -12.92 12.03
N ARG A 292 -6.24 -13.63 11.46
CA ARG A 292 -6.47 -15.05 11.71
C ARG A 292 -5.27 -15.90 11.28
N GLN A 293 -4.77 -15.70 10.06
CA GLN A 293 -3.55 -16.40 9.58
C GLN A 293 -2.37 -16.16 10.52
N GLY A 294 -2.17 -14.90 10.94
CA GLY A 294 -1.10 -14.55 11.86
C GLY A 294 -1.24 -15.20 13.24
N ALA A 295 -2.46 -15.30 13.79
CA ALA A 295 -2.74 -16.03 15.02
C ALA A 295 -2.44 -17.53 14.88
N ASP A 296 -2.78 -18.12 13.74
CA ASP A 296 -2.49 -19.52 13.43
C ASP A 296 -1.01 -19.76 13.07
N GLY A 297 -0.24 -18.69 12.82
CA GLY A 297 1.15 -18.75 12.39
C GLY A 297 1.34 -19.14 10.92
N LEU A 298 0.30 -18.96 10.10
CA LEU A 298 0.28 -19.35 8.70
C LEU A 298 0.82 -18.25 7.79
N LEU A 299 1.60 -18.63 6.80
CA LEU A 299 1.90 -17.80 5.64
C LEU A 299 0.71 -17.78 4.69
N GLN A 300 0.62 -16.71 3.86
CA GLN A 300 -0.36 -16.66 2.78
C GLN A 300 -0.03 -17.75 1.75
N PRO A 301 -0.97 -18.60 1.34
CA PRO A 301 -0.76 -19.56 0.26
C PRO A 301 -0.38 -18.89 -1.06
N ASN A 302 0.35 -19.61 -1.89
CA ASN A 302 0.68 -19.17 -3.24
C ASN A 302 -0.56 -18.75 -4.03
N GLN A 303 -0.36 -17.70 -4.82
CA GLN A 303 -1.33 -17.23 -5.79
C GLN A 303 -0.64 -17.15 -7.17
N VAL A 304 -1.16 -17.88 -8.14
CA VAL A 304 -0.70 -17.84 -9.53
C VAL A 304 -1.84 -17.27 -10.38
N PHE A 305 -1.60 -16.14 -11.00
CA PHE A 305 -2.66 -15.40 -11.69
C PHE A 305 -2.44 -15.26 -13.20
N ASN A 306 -1.27 -15.62 -13.69
CA ASN A 306 -1.00 -15.59 -15.12
C ASN A 306 -1.10 -16.99 -15.73
N PRO A 307 -2.18 -17.33 -16.42
CA PRO A 307 -2.33 -18.65 -17.02
C PRO A 307 -1.33 -18.97 -18.13
N GLY A 308 -0.48 -18.02 -18.52
CA GLY A 308 0.60 -18.24 -19.50
C GLY A 308 1.98 -18.43 -18.89
N ASN A 309 2.15 -18.08 -17.61
CA ASN A 309 3.40 -18.11 -16.87
C ASN A 309 3.18 -18.74 -15.49
N GLU A 310 2.56 -19.89 -15.45
CA GLU A 310 2.31 -20.61 -14.21
C GLU A 310 3.64 -20.98 -13.54
N VAL A 311 4.19 -20.03 -12.81
CA VAL A 311 5.35 -20.29 -11.97
C VAL A 311 4.82 -20.71 -10.61
N GLU A 312 4.82 -22.02 -10.39
CA GLU A 312 4.64 -22.58 -9.06
C GLU A 312 5.92 -22.35 -8.26
N PHE A 313 5.82 -21.70 -7.10
CA PHE A 313 6.85 -21.74 -6.10
C PHE A 313 6.27 -22.22 -4.78
N GLU A 314 7.04 -22.97 -4.05
CA GLU A 314 6.62 -23.50 -2.76
C GLU A 314 6.77 -22.42 -1.70
N VAL A 315 5.64 -22.02 -1.09
CA VAL A 315 5.68 -21.27 0.16
C VAL A 315 6.29 -22.20 1.21
N PRO A 316 7.32 -21.74 1.98
CA PRO A 316 7.93 -22.59 2.97
C PRO A 316 6.95 -23.11 4.01
N ASP A 317 7.06 -24.37 4.36
CA ASP A 317 6.33 -24.98 5.47
C ASP A 317 6.94 -24.55 6.81
N ILE A 318 6.75 -23.29 7.13
CA ILE A 318 7.18 -22.69 8.40
C ILE A 318 6.00 -22.03 9.09
N THR A 319 6.03 -22.05 10.42
CA THR A 319 5.07 -21.34 11.26
C THR A 319 5.73 -20.09 11.81
N VAL A 320 5.07 -18.94 11.65
CA VAL A 320 5.55 -17.65 12.16
C VAL A 320 4.42 -16.96 12.91
N ARG A 321 4.48 -16.97 14.23
CA ARG A 321 3.47 -16.29 15.07
C ARG A 321 3.89 -14.89 15.50
N GLN A 322 5.19 -14.69 15.67
CA GLN A 322 5.74 -13.39 16.03
C GLN A 322 7.21 -13.26 15.59
N TYR A 323 7.61 -12.03 15.39
CA TYR A 323 8.99 -11.62 15.25
C TYR A 323 9.52 -11.00 16.54
N PHE A 324 10.81 -11.18 16.79
CA PHE A 324 11.54 -10.54 17.88
C PHE A 324 12.63 -9.65 17.32
N MET A 325 12.71 -8.43 17.82
CA MET A 325 13.80 -7.51 17.53
C MET A 325 14.48 -7.18 18.85
N MET A 326 15.72 -7.68 19.03
CA MET A 326 16.45 -7.53 20.28
C MET A 326 16.88 -6.07 20.44
N ASN A 327 16.67 -5.52 21.64
CA ASN A 327 17.12 -4.20 21.96
C ASN A 327 18.64 -4.20 22.19
N ASP A 328 19.38 -3.62 21.27
CA ASP A 328 20.81 -3.36 21.39
C ASP A 328 21.03 -1.84 21.38
N PRO A 329 21.48 -1.24 22.49
CA PRO A 329 21.74 0.20 22.55
C PRO A 329 22.75 0.69 21.51
N ALA A 330 23.67 -0.18 21.07
CA ALA A 330 24.63 0.13 20.00
C ALA A 330 23.97 0.20 18.62
N LYS A 331 22.75 -0.31 18.49
CA LYS A 331 21.92 -0.37 17.26
C LYS A 331 20.66 0.48 17.32
N ALA A 332 20.61 1.43 18.25
CA ALA A 332 19.37 2.24 18.49
C ALA A 332 18.88 2.96 17.23
N GLY A 333 19.76 3.44 16.36
CA GLY A 333 19.42 4.10 15.10
C GLY A 333 18.83 3.14 14.06
N GLU A 334 19.44 1.98 13.95
CA GLU A 334 18.99 0.91 13.05
C GLU A 334 17.64 0.32 13.50
N ILE A 335 17.47 0.11 14.81
CA ILE A 335 16.19 -0.32 15.40
C ILE A 335 15.11 0.73 15.12
N ALA A 336 15.39 2.02 15.32
CA ALA A 336 14.46 3.09 15.00
C ALA A 336 14.09 3.11 13.51
N THR A 337 15.01 2.77 12.62
CA THR A 337 14.75 2.66 11.18
C THR A 337 13.80 1.50 10.86
N VAL A 338 13.97 0.34 11.48
CA VAL A 338 13.04 -0.79 11.31
C VAL A 338 11.65 -0.43 11.84
N LEU A 339 11.58 0.15 13.05
CA LEU A 339 10.31 0.61 13.64
C LEU A 339 9.62 1.66 12.77
N ALA A 340 10.38 2.57 12.15
CA ALA A 340 9.82 3.57 11.23
C ALA A 340 9.18 2.93 9.99
N ARG A 341 9.73 1.83 9.48
CA ARG A 341 9.11 1.07 8.38
C ARG A 341 7.80 0.39 8.81
N LEU A 342 7.81 -0.24 9.98
CA LEU A 342 6.58 -0.83 10.55
C LEU A 342 5.51 0.24 10.85
N ALA A 343 5.93 1.44 11.17
CA ALA A 343 5.05 2.57 11.44
C ALA A 343 4.29 3.08 10.19
N ILE A 344 4.75 2.73 8.97
CA ILE A 344 4.12 3.17 7.72
C ILE A 344 2.63 2.82 7.70
N VAL A 345 2.26 1.63 8.16
CA VAL A 345 0.87 1.16 8.19
C VAL A 345 0.26 1.07 9.61
N GLY A 346 1.01 1.47 10.62
CA GLY A 346 0.50 1.55 11.99
C GLY A 346 0.64 0.27 12.81
N ILE A 347 1.60 -0.61 12.49
CA ILE A 347 1.86 -1.86 13.23
C ILE A 347 1.99 -1.61 14.73
N LYS A 348 1.33 -2.47 15.52
CA LYS A 348 1.50 -2.53 16.98
C LYS A 348 2.72 -3.37 17.33
N VAL A 349 3.52 -2.90 18.27
CA VAL A 349 4.68 -3.62 18.82
C VAL A 349 4.57 -3.71 20.33
N ALA A 350 4.98 -4.83 20.91
CA ALA A 350 5.08 -5.00 22.36
C ALA A 350 6.55 -4.90 22.78
N ILE A 351 6.82 -4.26 23.92
CA ILE A 351 8.17 -4.14 24.49
C ILE A 351 8.19 -4.90 25.80
N LEU A 352 9.06 -5.91 25.90
CA LEU A 352 9.18 -6.72 27.10
C LEU A 352 9.66 -5.89 28.30
N ILE A 353 8.96 -6.01 29.42
CA ILE A 353 9.34 -5.38 30.70
C ILE A 353 9.93 -6.37 31.70
N VAL A 354 9.86 -7.68 31.38
CA VAL A 354 10.56 -8.78 32.06
C VAL A 354 11.21 -9.67 31.03
N PRO A 355 12.26 -10.45 31.37
CA PRO A 355 12.82 -11.45 30.44
C PRO A 355 11.77 -12.50 30.07
N LEU A 356 11.79 -12.98 28.81
CA LEU A 356 10.90 -13.99 28.30
C LEU A 356 11.69 -15.16 27.72
N GLU A 357 11.44 -16.39 28.20
CA GLU A 357 11.98 -17.59 27.55
C GLU A 357 11.14 -17.94 26.32
N VAL A 358 11.82 -18.08 25.18
CA VAL A 358 11.24 -18.50 23.89
C VAL A 358 11.86 -19.85 23.53
N PRO A 359 11.09 -20.95 23.52
CA PRO A 359 11.65 -22.29 23.40
C PRO A 359 12.14 -22.64 22.00
N ASP A 360 11.66 -21.98 20.97
CA ASP A 360 11.86 -22.28 19.56
C ASP A 360 12.28 -21.06 18.74
N PHE A 361 12.96 -20.12 19.36
CA PHE A 361 13.42 -18.92 18.65
C PHE A 361 14.35 -19.29 17.48
N VAL A 362 14.03 -18.78 16.30
CA VAL A 362 14.82 -18.92 15.07
C VAL A 362 15.52 -17.59 14.78
N PRO A 363 16.80 -17.44 15.16
CA PRO A 363 17.56 -16.28 14.74
C PRO A 363 17.76 -16.31 13.22
N TYR A 364 17.80 -15.16 12.57
CA TYR A 364 18.03 -15.09 11.13
C TYR A 364 19.26 -15.87 10.70
N GLY A 365 19.10 -16.74 9.67
CA GLY A 365 20.15 -17.60 9.13
C GLY A 365 20.59 -18.72 10.05
N ARG A 366 19.84 -19.06 11.11
CA ARG A 366 20.22 -20.09 12.08
C ARG A 366 19.11 -21.10 12.36
N SER A 367 19.47 -22.20 12.98
CA SER A 367 18.50 -23.18 13.45
C SER A 367 17.77 -22.73 14.72
N PRO A 368 16.55 -23.25 14.98
CA PRO A 368 15.81 -22.97 16.20
C PRO A 368 16.59 -23.27 17.47
N MET A 369 16.43 -22.45 18.49
CA MET A 369 17.08 -22.61 19.78
C MET A 369 16.28 -21.99 20.92
N VAL A 370 16.37 -22.55 22.12
CA VAL A 370 15.84 -21.92 23.32
C VAL A 370 16.61 -20.63 23.59
N THR A 371 15.89 -19.52 23.75
CA THR A 371 16.51 -18.22 23.97
C THR A 371 15.73 -17.42 25.02
N THR A 372 16.42 -16.85 25.99
CA THR A 372 15.85 -15.87 26.90
C THR A 372 15.94 -14.48 26.28
N MET A 373 14.81 -13.92 25.88
CA MET A 373 14.72 -12.55 25.38
C MET A 373 14.90 -11.57 26.54
N PRO A 374 15.84 -10.62 26.43
CA PRO A 374 16.04 -9.63 27.50
C PRO A 374 14.92 -8.60 27.56
N VAL A 375 14.84 -7.89 28.69
CA VAL A 375 14.00 -6.70 28.84
C VAL A 375 14.31 -5.69 27.71
N GLY A 376 13.27 -5.05 27.19
CA GLY A 376 13.39 -4.10 26.08
C GLY A 376 13.34 -4.73 24.69
N THR A 377 13.30 -6.07 24.57
CA THR A 377 13.07 -6.74 23.28
C THR A 377 11.70 -6.35 22.74
N TYR A 378 11.66 -5.98 21.45
CA TYR A 378 10.40 -5.73 20.74
C TYR A 378 9.83 -7.06 20.24
N VAL A 379 8.55 -7.26 20.48
CA VAL A 379 7.77 -8.41 19.99
C VAL A 379 6.74 -7.89 19.01
N ILE A 380 6.76 -8.39 17.79
CA ILE A 380 5.84 -8.04 16.73
C ILE A 380 4.98 -9.25 16.43
N SER A 381 3.75 -9.25 16.97
CA SER A 381 2.78 -10.32 16.73
C SER A 381 2.32 -10.31 15.28
N MET A 382 2.18 -11.49 14.69
CA MET A 382 1.58 -11.68 13.38
C MET A 382 0.04 -11.59 13.42
N ALA A 383 -0.58 -11.75 14.61
CA ALA A 383 -2.03 -11.64 14.81
C ALA A 383 -2.51 -10.18 14.72
N GLN A 384 -2.26 -9.55 13.59
CA GLN A 384 -2.67 -8.18 13.26
C GLN A 384 -3.22 -8.14 11.83
N GLY A 385 -4.12 -7.23 11.53
CA GLY A 385 -4.70 -7.05 10.20
C GLY A 385 -3.67 -6.75 9.10
N ASP A 386 -2.54 -6.18 9.48
CA ASP A 386 -1.42 -5.85 8.59
C ASP A 386 -0.35 -6.97 8.56
N LYS A 387 -0.71 -8.23 8.83
CA LYS A 387 0.18 -9.41 8.85
C LYS A 387 1.02 -9.55 7.59
N HIS A 388 0.44 -9.30 6.42
CA HIS A 388 1.15 -9.39 5.14
C HIS A 388 2.30 -8.40 5.05
N PHE A 389 2.08 -7.16 5.53
CA PHE A 389 3.12 -6.14 5.59
C PHE A 389 4.24 -6.51 6.58
N ILE A 390 3.88 -7.03 7.76
CA ILE A 390 4.85 -7.49 8.77
C ILE A 390 5.75 -8.57 8.17
N GLN A 391 5.14 -9.59 7.55
CA GLN A 391 5.87 -10.70 6.92
C GLN A 391 6.82 -10.19 5.85
N THR A 392 6.35 -9.32 4.96
CA THR A 392 7.17 -8.74 3.90
C THR A 392 8.36 -7.94 4.43
N CYS A 393 8.16 -7.16 5.49
CA CYS A 393 9.23 -6.34 6.07
C CYS A 393 10.25 -7.14 6.89
N LEU A 394 9.85 -8.24 7.53
CA LEU A 394 10.65 -8.88 8.55
C LEU A 394 11.14 -10.29 8.19
N ASN A 395 10.60 -10.94 7.16
CA ASN A 395 11.08 -12.28 6.78
C ASN A 395 12.55 -12.27 6.33
N GLU A 396 13.23 -13.40 6.46
CA GLU A 396 14.61 -13.54 5.99
C GLU A 396 14.71 -13.99 4.53
N GLY A 397 13.65 -14.58 3.98
CA GLY A 397 13.56 -15.07 2.60
C GLY A 397 12.45 -14.40 1.85
N SER A 398 12.72 -13.99 0.61
CA SER A 398 11.69 -13.36 -0.24
C SER A 398 10.73 -14.39 -0.84
N TYR A 399 11.09 -15.66 -0.84
CA TYR A 399 10.36 -16.76 -1.49
C TYR A 399 9.95 -16.41 -2.93
N THR A 400 10.85 -15.78 -3.66
CA THR A 400 10.60 -15.36 -5.04
C THR A 400 10.73 -16.53 -5.98
N PRO A 401 9.86 -16.69 -6.98
CA PRO A 401 9.88 -17.81 -7.92
C PRO A 401 10.96 -17.68 -9.01
N PHE A 402 11.69 -16.56 -9.04
CA PHE A 402 12.70 -16.27 -10.06
C PHE A 402 14.12 -16.33 -9.52
N GLU A 403 15.03 -16.80 -10.36
CA GLU A 403 16.46 -16.86 -10.06
C GLU A 403 17.13 -15.48 -10.18
N TYR A 404 16.55 -14.53 -10.89
CA TYR A 404 17.12 -13.19 -11.02
C TYR A 404 16.19 -12.14 -10.40
N PHE A 405 16.84 -11.13 -9.86
CA PHE A 405 16.17 -10.01 -9.20
C PHE A 405 16.39 -8.78 -10.06
N TYR A 406 15.30 -8.24 -10.59
CA TYR A 406 15.30 -6.98 -11.29
C TYR A 406 14.48 -5.98 -10.49
N ASP A 407 15.04 -4.81 -10.24
CA ASP A 407 14.37 -3.70 -9.57
C ASP A 407 13.82 -3.99 -8.16
N LEU A 408 14.35 -4.99 -7.48
CA LEU A 408 13.91 -5.32 -6.13
C LEU A 408 14.38 -4.29 -5.12
N THR A 409 13.47 -3.85 -4.27
CA THR A 409 13.75 -2.97 -3.14
C THR A 409 13.47 -3.69 -1.84
N GLY A 410 14.42 -3.76 -1.02
CA GLY A 410 14.58 -4.36 0.27
C GLY A 410 13.37 -4.88 1.04
N TRP A 411 13.32 -6.16 1.20
CA TRP A 411 12.70 -6.83 2.34
C TRP A 411 13.75 -7.16 3.40
N SER A 412 13.36 -7.90 4.46
CA SER A 412 14.25 -8.25 5.58
C SER A 412 14.87 -7.01 6.24
N ALA A 413 14.01 -6.09 6.66
CA ALA A 413 14.44 -4.81 7.20
C ALA A 413 15.43 -4.97 8.36
N MET A 414 15.27 -6.00 9.21
CA MET A 414 16.20 -6.25 10.30
C MET A 414 17.57 -6.70 9.79
N ILE A 415 17.63 -7.56 8.77
CA ILE A 415 18.89 -8.01 8.17
C ILE A 415 19.60 -6.85 7.48
N LEU A 416 18.87 -6.05 6.69
CA LEU A 416 19.41 -4.87 6.01
C LEU A 416 19.98 -3.84 6.98
N GLN A 417 19.36 -3.67 8.14
CA GLN A 417 19.82 -2.77 9.18
C GLN A 417 20.79 -3.45 10.17
N ASN A 418 21.11 -4.72 9.95
CA ASN A 418 21.96 -5.51 10.87
C ASN A 418 21.45 -5.44 12.33
N VAL A 419 20.14 -5.55 12.51
CA VAL A 419 19.50 -5.61 13.83
C VAL A 419 19.32 -7.07 14.23
N PRO A 420 19.75 -7.48 15.41
CA PRO A 420 19.58 -8.85 15.86
C PRO A 420 18.12 -9.18 16.12
N GLY A 421 17.67 -10.32 15.58
CA GLY A 421 16.28 -10.76 15.71
C GLY A 421 16.02 -12.08 15.01
N GLY A 422 14.75 -12.39 14.85
CA GLY A 422 14.27 -13.64 14.28
C GLY A 422 12.79 -13.82 14.60
N PHE A 423 12.32 -15.06 14.51
CA PHE A 423 10.91 -15.38 14.72
C PHE A 423 10.72 -16.62 15.61
N SER A 424 9.48 -16.90 15.98
CA SER A 424 9.08 -18.10 16.72
C SER A 424 7.71 -18.59 16.24
N ALA A 425 7.53 -19.91 16.31
CA ALA A 425 6.29 -20.61 16.02
C ALA A 425 5.41 -20.81 17.26
N SER A 426 6.01 -20.82 18.46
CA SER A 426 5.28 -21.05 19.70
C SER A 426 4.34 -19.91 20.02
N GLU A 427 3.21 -20.23 20.64
CA GLU A 427 2.38 -19.23 21.30
C GLU A 427 3.18 -18.55 22.40
N LEU A 428 3.00 -17.23 22.55
CA LEU A 428 3.62 -16.51 23.65
C LEU A 428 3.01 -17.00 24.97
N SER A 429 3.86 -17.21 25.97
CA SER A 429 3.38 -17.65 27.28
C SER A 429 2.55 -16.57 27.95
N ASP A 430 1.59 -16.99 28.79
CA ASP A 430 0.81 -16.08 29.65
C ASP A 430 1.68 -15.26 30.63
N GLU A 431 2.95 -15.65 30.76
CA GLU A 431 3.96 -14.95 31.56
C GLU A 431 4.54 -13.73 30.86
N MET A 432 4.24 -13.52 29.57
CA MET A 432 4.73 -12.36 28.83
C MET A 432 4.18 -11.07 29.44
N GLN A 433 5.06 -10.25 29.97
CA GLN A 433 4.74 -8.91 30.42
C GLN A 433 5.37 -7.90 29.47
N ALA A 434 4.55 -7.07 28.83
CA ALA A 434 4.99 -6.11 27.85
C ALA A 434 4.11 -4.86 27.85
N ILE A 435 4.67 -3.77 27.33
CA ILE A 435 3.94 -2.54 27.01
C ILE A 435 3.70 -2.55 25.50
N THR A 436 2.44 -2.46 25.09
CA THR A 436 2.08 -2.39 23.67
C THR A 436 1.98 -0.93 23.21
N LEU A 437 2.67 -0.61 22.13
CA LEU A 437 2.70 0.71 21.49
C LEU A 437 2.50 0.57 19.99
N THR A 438 2.17 1.69 19.32
CA THR A 438 2.37 1.72 17.85
C THR A 438 3.86 1.75 17.53
N ALA A 439 4.26 1.19 16.39
CA ALA A 439 5.65 1.25 15.95
C ALA A 439 6.15 2.70 15.79
N LYS A 440 5.23 3.63 15.47
CA LYS A 440 5.51 5.08 15.40
C LYS A 440 5.91 5.67 16.75
N ASP A 441 5.20 5.30 17.79
CA ASP A 441 5.50 5.79 19.16
C ASP A 441 6.75 5.12 19.71
N ALA A 442 6.90 3.82 19.47
CA ALA A 442 8.12 3.10 19.82
C ALA A 442 9.38 3.67 19.12
N ALA A 443 9.26 4.11 17.86
CA ALA A 443 10.36 4.76 17.15
C ALA A 443 10.75 6.13 17.72
N LYS A 444 9.76 6.90 18.22
CA LYS A 444 10.00 8.21 18.88
C LYS A 444 10.63 8.06 20.25
N ASP A 445 10.20 7.05 20.98
CA ASP A 445 10.60 6.77 22.35
C ASP A 445 11.87 5.91 22.44
N GLY A 446 12.81 6.06 21.53
CA GLY A 446 14.14 5.44 21.69
C GLY A 446 14.79 5.67 23.07
N LYS A 447 14.17 6.50 23.92
CA LYS A 447 14.37 6.61 25.35
C LYS A 447 13.74 5.45 26.16
N PHE A 448 12.52 4.95 25.79
CA PHE A 448 11.82 3.96 26.60
C PHE A 448 12.62 2.68 26.79
N ALA A 449 13.27 2.21 25.73
CA ALA A 449 14.13 1.04 25.82
C ALA A 449 15.42 1.27 26.63
N ARG A 450 15.82 2.53 26.85
CA ARG A 450 16.99 2.89 27.66
C ARG A 450 16.68 3.08 29.14
N ASP A 451 15.44 3.36 29.48
CA ASP A 451 14.99 3.71 30.83
C ASP A 451 14.21 2.57 31.51
N LEU A 452 14.11 1.40 30.88
CA LEU A 452 13.59 0.17 31.52
C LEU A 452 14.64 -0.37 32.50
N PRO A 453 14.24 -0.76 33.70
CA PRO A 453 15.14 -1.22 34.76
C PRO A 453 15.96 -2.46 34.40
#